data_99de3923fe9922e251bbcef3521baeae
#
_entry.id   99de3923fe9922e251bbcef3521baeae
#
_cell.length_a   1.000
_cell.length_b   1.000
_cell.length_c   1.000
_cell.angle_alpha   90.00
_cell.angle_beta   90.00
_cell.angle_gamma   90.00
#
_symmetry.space_group_name_H-M   'P 1'
#
loop_
_entity.id
_entity.type
_entity.pdbx_description
1 polymer ?
#
loop_
_entity_poly.entity_id
_entity_poly.type
_entity_poly.pdbx_seq_one_letter_code
_entity_poly.pdbx_strand_id
1 'polypeptide(L)'
;MKKIITITLIFSYFLSFSQTTKEFVDNVVNEVENHSKLEQLAHELFDVIGPRLVGTPQMKQAHDWAIDKYESWGIEAYNHEWGKWRGWERGITHVDLIEPRLRTLVGRQLAWSPSTGKKGIEAEVTRIPIVDNKEQFSEWLETVKGKFVLVSQKEITGRTNSQWEEYATEESFEKMKK
;
A
#
# COMPACT_ATOMS: atom_id res chain seq x y z
N MET A 1 63.31 -29.85 -5.34
CA MET A 1 61.99 -30.52 -5.41
C MET A 1 60.94 -29.87 -4.51
N LYS A 2 61.17 -29.69 -3.20
CA LYS A 2 60.16 -29.09 -2.27
C LYS A 2 59.66 -27.69 -2.71
N LYS A 3 60.51 -26.78 -3.17
CA LYS A 3 60.17 -25.43 -3.62
C LYS A 3 59.31 -25.42 -4.91
N ILE A 4 59.54 -26.37 -5.82
CA ILE A 4 58.75 -26.50 -7.05
C ILE A 4 57.33 -26.98 -6.73
N ILE A 5 57.18 -27.95 -5.83
CA ILE A 5 55.88 -28.46 -5.37
C ILE A 5 55.06 -27.34 -4.70
N THR A 6 55.70 -26.50 -3.88
CA THR A 6 55.03 -25.38 -3.21
C THR A 6 54.54 -24.33 -4.21
N ILE A 7 55.34 -24.00 -5.24
CA ILE A 7 54.95 -23.03 -6.29
C ILE A 7 53.78 -23.60 -7.14
N THR A 8 53.82 -24.90 -7.46
CA THR A 8 52.71 -25.53 -8.22
C THR A 8 51.40 -25.56 -7.43
N LEU A 9 51.45 -25.81 -6.10
CA LEU A 9 50.30 -25.74 -5.21
C LEU A 9 49.71 -24.33 -5.10
N ILE A 10 50.54 -23.30 -5.01
CA ILE A 10 50.10 -21.90 -4.96
C ILE A 10 49.45 -21.51 -6.31
N PHE A 11 50.02 -21.93 -7.43
CA PHE A 11 49.50 -21.64 -8.77
C PHE A 11 48.16 -22.34 -9.04
N SER A 12 47.99 -23.58 -8.56
CA SER A 12 46.69 -24.29 -8.67
C SER A 12 45.57 -23.64 -7.85
N TYR A 13 45.93 -23.01 -6.73
CA TYR A 13 44.95 -22.27 -5.90
C TYR A 13 44.40 -21.02 -6.60
N PHE A 14 45.25 -20.33 -7.38
CA PHE A 14 44.81 -19.15 -8.16
C PHE A 14 44.00 -19.53 -9.40
N LEU A 15 44.14 -20.70 -9.97
CA LEU A 15 43.33 -21.14 -11.12
C LEU A 15 41.92 -21.55 -10.75
N SER A 16 41.65 -21.87 -9.48
CA SER A 16 40.34 -22.29 -9.00
C SER A 16 39.31 -21.12 -8.90
N PHE A 17 39.77 -19.88 -8.85
CA PHE A 17 38.91 -18.70 -8.70
C PHE A 17 38.40 -18.10 -10.02
N SER A 18 38.96 -18.50 -11.17
CA SER A 18 38.66 -17.83 -12.46
C SER A 18 37.48 -18.41 -13.22
N GLN A 19 36.97 -19.57 -12.86
CA GLN A 19 35.86 -20.22 -13.62
C GLN A 19 34.48 -19.94 -13.08
N THR A 20 34.36 -19.39 -11.88
CA THR A 20 33.09 -19.31 -11.13
C THR A 20 32.19 -18.19 -11.57
N THR A 21 32.70 -17.10 -12.12
CA THR A 21 31.88 -15.89 -12.35
C THR A 21 30.96 -15.99 -13.55
N LYS A 22 31.43 -16.54 -14.67
CA LYS A 22 30.61 -16.62 -15.89
C LYS A 22 29.51 -17.68 -15.75
N GLU A 23 29.86 -18.87 -15.29
CA GLU A 23 28.91 -19.95 -15.04
C GLU A 23 27.85 -19.56 -14.02
N PHE A 24 28.25 -18.86 -12.95
CA PHE A 24 27.32 -18.32 -11.98
C PHE A 24 26.34 -17.32 -12.62
N VAL A 25 26.85 -16.36 -13.41
CA VAL A 25 26.02 -15.37 -14.11
C VAL A 25 25.07 -16.06 -15.11
N ASP A 26 25.56 -17.01 -15.88
CA ASP A 26 24.75 -17.76 -16.86
C ASP A 26 23.64 -18.56 -16.14
N ASN A 27 23.90 -19.16 -14.98
CA ASN A 27 22.91 -19.85 -14.16
C ASN A 27 21.86 -18.88 -13.60
N VAL A 28 22.26 -17.70 -13.12
CA VAL A 28 21.33 -16.67 -12.63
C VAL A 28 20.42 -16.17 -13.77
N VAL A 29 21.00 -15.90 -14.94
CA VAL A 29 20.21 -15.47 -16.13
C VAL A 29 19.23 -16.56 -16.52
N ASN A 30 19.67 -17.81 -16.61
CA ASN A 30 18.79 -18.93 -16.95
C ASN A 30 17.65 -19.11 -15.93
N GLU A 31 17.92 -18.95 -14.61
CA GLU A 31 16.89 -19.03 -13.59
C GLU A 31 15.84 -17.90 -13.74
N VAL A 32 16.30 -16.68 -14.02
CA VAL A 32 15.40 -15.53 -14.21
C VAL A 32 14.55 -15.66 -15.47
N GLU A 33 15.14 -16.12 -16.59
CA GLU A 33 14.45 -16.19 -17.87
C GLU A 33 13.54 -17.42 -18.00
N ASN A 34 13.94 -18.57 -17.46
CA ASN A 34 13.27 -19.84 -17.72
C ASN A 34 12.57 -20.47 -16.50
N HIS A 35 12.92 -20.04 -15.26
CA HIS A 35 12.41 -20.64 -14.03
C HIS A 35 11.90 -19.61 -13.03
N SER A 36 11.71 -18.36 -13.47
CA SER A 36 11.24 -17.27 -12.59
C SER A 36 9.93 -17.62 -11.88
N LYS A 37 9.92 -17.47 -10.57
CA LYS A 37 8.72 -17.61 -9.73
C LYS A 37 8.11 -16.26 -9.36
N LEU A 38 8.55 -15.18 -10.00
CA LEU A 38 8.14 -13.82 -9.64
C LEU A 38 6.63 -13.63 -9.72
N GLU A 39 5.98 -14.14 -10.77
CA GLU A 39 4.53 -14.03 -10.95
C GLU A 39 3.78 -14.80 -9.84
N GLN A 40 4.23 -16.02 -9.53
CA GLN A 40 3.66 -16.81 -8.43
C GLN A 40 3.83 -16.09 -7.08
N LEU A 41 5.01 -15.58 -6.77
CA LEU A 41 5.29 -14.86 -5.53
C LEU A 41 4.46 -13.56 -5.44
N ALA A 42 4.30 -12.87 -6.55
CA ALA A 42 3.46 -11.68 -6.64
C ALA A 42 1.99 -12.03 -6.36
N HIS A 43 1.46 -13.10 -6.97
CA HIS A 43 0.12 -13.57 -6.72
C HIS A 43 -0.09 -13.94 -5.23
N GLU A 44 0.80 -14.72 -4.64
CA GLU A 44 0.71 -15.09 -3.23
C GLU A 44 0.68 -13.85 -2.31
N LEU A 45 1.55 -12.88 -2.57
CA LEU A 45 1.70 -11.71 -1.72
C LEU A 45 0.61 -10.64 -1.94
N PHE A 46 0.21 -10.39 -3.19
CA PHE A 46 -0.71 -9.31 -3.53
C PHE A 46 -2.18 -9.74 -3.57
N ASP A 47 -2.45 -10.94 -4.05
CA ASP A 47 -3.82 -11.42 -4.24
C ASP A 47 -4.29 -12.29 -3.05
N VAL A 48 -3.45 -13.22 -2.59
CA VAL A 48 -3.82 -14.15 -1.51
C VAL A 48 -3.73 -13.46 -0.14
N ILE A 49 -2.59 -12.83 0.19
CA ILE A 49 -2.42 -12.11 1.47
C ILE A 49 -3.10 -10.75 1.40
N GLY A 50 -2.93 -10.03 0.29
CA GLY A 50 -3.59 -8.76 0.03
C GLY A 50 -2.96 -7.55 0.73
N PRO A 51 -3.77 -6.51 1.05
CA PRO A 51 -3.28 -5.25 1.63
C PRO A 51 -2.59 -5.45 2.99
N ARG A 52 -1.39 -4.92 3.15
CA ARG A 52 -0.50 -5.13 4.30
C ARG A 52 -0.14 -3.83 4.99
N LEU A 53 -1.06 -3.29 5.76
CA LEU A 53 -0.79 -2.11 6.58
C LEU A 53 -0.17 -2.51 7.91
N VAL A 54 0.71 -1.67 8.45
CA VAL A 54 1.34 -1.88 9.76
C VAL A 54 0.28 -2.14 10.83
N GLY A 55 0.48 -3.20 11.62
CA GLY A 55 -0.45 -3.58 12.70
C GLY A 55 -1.71 -4.30 12.24
N THR A 56 -1.80 -4.71 10.97
CA THR A 56 -2.89 -5.55 10.47
C THR A 56 -2.53 -7.04 10.52
N PRO A 57 -3.53 -7.94 10.61
CA PRO A 57 -3.30 -9.39 10.52
C PRO A 57 -2.61 -9.79 9.22
N GLN A 58 -2.93 -9.13 8.10
CA GLN A 58 -2.32 -9.38 6.79
C GLN A 58 -0.83 -9.03 6.76
N MET A 59 -0.41 -8.00 7.51
CA MET A 59 1.03 -7.71 7.65
C MET A 59 1.75 -8.86 8.37
N LYS A 60 1.15 -9.41 9.44
CA LYS A 60 1.73 -10.57 10.11
C LYS A 60 1.83 -11.77 9.18
N GLN A 61 0.76 -12.08 8.44
CA GLN A 61 0.76 -13.16 7.44
C GLN A 61 1.85 -12.98 6.39
N ALA A 62 2.09 -11.73 5.93
CA ALA A 62 3.14 -11.45 4.96
C ALA A 62 4.54 -11.65 5.55
N HIS A 63 4.75 -11.32 6.83
CA HIS A 63 6.02 -11.59 7.51
C HIS A 63 6.26 -13.09 7.64
N ASP A 64 5.27 -13.85 8.08
CA ASP A 64 5.36 -15.31 8.22
C ASP A 64 5.61 -15.95 6.85
N TRP A 65 4.88 -15.53 5.81
CA TRP A 65 5.08 -15.98 4.43
C TRP A 65 6.51 -15.71 3.92
N ALA A 66 7.05 -14.53 4.22
CA ALA A 66 8.41 -14.19 3.79
C ALA A 66 9.45 -15.09 4.47
N ILE A 67 9.30 -15.38 5.77
CA ILE A 67 10.17 -16.32 6.50
C ILE A 67 10.09 -17.70 5.85
N ASP A 68 8.88 -18.25 5.67
CA ASP A 68 8.68 -19.56 5.07
C ASP A 68 9.31 -19.66 3.67
N LYS A 69 9.25 -18.59 2.86
CA LYS A 69 9.90 -18.55 1.54
C LYS A 69 11.43 -18.59 1.65
N TYR A 70 12.02 -17.76 2.50
CA TYR A 70 13.48 -17.77 2.71
C TYR A 70 13.96 -19.12 3.24
N GLU A 71 13.27 -19.70 4.21
CA GLU A 71 13.61 -21.01 4.75
C GLU A 71 13.47 -22.11 3.69
N SER A 72 12.45 -22.03 2.81
CA SER A 72 12.30 -22.98 1.68
C SER A 72 13.45 -22.92 0.68
N TRP A 73 14.18 -21.81 0.65
CA TRP A 73 15.40 -21.63 -0.16
C TRP A 73 16.68 -21.92 0.61
N GLY A 74 16.59 -22.41 1.85
CA GLY A 74 17.72 -22.71 2.71
C GLY A 74 18.38 -21.47 3.33
N ILE A 75 17.67 -20.35 3.37
CA ILE A 75 18.13 -19.09 3.96
C ILE A 75 17.46 -18.94 5.33
N GLU A 76 18.27 -18.83 6.39
CA GLU A 76 17.76 -18.55 7.73
C GLU A 76 17.10 -17.15 7.77
N ALA A 77 15.86 -17.09 8.26
CA ALA A 77 15.10 -15.84 8.35
C ALA A 77 14.31 -15.78 9.66
N TYR A 78 14.15 -14.58 10.20
CA TYR A 78 13.35 -14.36 11.40
C TYR A 78 12.78 -12.95 11.44
N ASN A 79 11.68 -12.79 12.17
CA ASN A 79 11.11 -11.49 12.47
C ASN A 79 11.91 -10.78 13.53
N HIS A 80 12.38 -9.57 13.22
CA HIS A 80 13.02 -8.69 14.18
C HIS A 80 12.03 -7.64 14.71
N GLU A 81 11.74 -7.67 16.01
CA GLU A 81 10.89 -6.64 16.64
C GLU A 81 11.68 -5.34 16.76
N TRP A 82 11.26 -4.30 16.03
CA TRP A 82 11.87 -2.97 16.07
C TRP A 82 10.99 -1.92 16.76
N GLY A 83 9.71 -2.25 17.02
CA GLY A 83 8.79 -1.34 17.68
C GLY A 83 7.39 -1.91 17.81
N LYS A 84 6.47 -1.06 18.32
CA LYS A 84 5.07 -1.41 18.51
C LYS A 84 4.18 -0.41 17.79
N TRP A 85 3.10 -0.88 17.21
CA TRP A 85 2.11 -0.07 16.55
C TRP A 85 0.70 -0.47 16.98
N ARG A 86 -0.27 0.43 16.76
CA ARG A 86 -1.68 0.12 16.99
C ARG A 86 -2.15 -0.95 16.02
N GLY A 87 -2.66 -2.05 16.53
CA GLY A 87 -3.36 -3.04 15.74
C GLY A 87 -4.64 -2.45 15.14
N TRP A 88 -4.98 -2.86 13.93
CA TRP A 88 -6.18 -2.45 13.24
C TRP A 88 -6.63 -3.53 12.25
N GLU A 89 -7.92 -3.75 12.20
CA GLU A 89 -8.55 -4.63 11.24
C GLU A 89 -9.77 -3.92 10.66
N ARG A 90 -9.95 -4.07 9.34
CA ARG A 90 -11.06 -3.44 8.65
C ARG A 90 -12.36 -4.17 8.97
N GLY A 91 -13.28 -3.48 9.62
CA GLY A 91 -14.64 -3.94 9.81
C GLY A 91 -15.56 -3.58 8.63
N ILE A 92 -16.85 -3.75 8.86
CA ILE A 92 -17.89 -3.35 7.91
C ILE A 92 -18.07 -1.84 8.00
N THR A 93 -18.13 -1.18 6.85
CA THR A 93 -18.53 0.22 6.73
C THR A 93 -19.95 0.28 6.14
N HIS A 94 -20.87 0.86 6.88
CA HIS A 94 -22.23 1.10 6.42
C HIS A 94 -22.57 2.57 6.67
N VAL A 95 -23.05 3.25 5.64
CA VAL A 95 -23.39 4.68 5.69
C VAL A 95 -24.72 4.89 4.99
N ASP A 96 -25.70 5.44 5.72
CA ASP A 96 -26.98 5.81 5.16
C ASP A 96 -27.19 7.32 5.24
N LEU A 97 -27.69 7.91 4.18
CA LEU A 97 -28.36 9.20 4.20
C LEU A 97 -29.80 8.95 4.66
N ILE A 98 -30.20 9.54 5.78
CA ILE A 98 -31.56 9.34 6.35
C ILE A 98 -32.53 10.37 5.80
N GLU A 99 -32.11 11.63 5.76
CA GLU A 99 -32.90 12.75 5.23
C GLU A 99 -32.14 13.45 4.11
N PRO A 100 -32.82 14.00 3.10
CA PRO A 100 -34.29 14.11 2.90
C PRO A 100 -34.96 12.82 2.39
N ARG A 101 -34.18 11.74 2.19
CA ARG A 101 -34.70 10.41 1.81
C ARG A 101 -33.70 9.34 2.18
N LEU A 102 -34.16 8.18 2.56
CA LEU A 102 -33.29 7.05 2.86
C LEU A 102 -32.52 6.58 1.61
N ARG A 103 -31.21 6.56 1.71
CA ARG A 103 -30.31 6.09 0.65
C ARG A 103 -29.01 5.58 1.24
N THR A 104 -28.66 4.33 0.96
CA THR A 104 -27.34 3.79 1.28
C THR A 104 -26.27 4.42 0.38
N LEU A 105 -25.22 4.88 1.00
CA LEU A 105 -24.06 5.49 0.35
C LEU A 105 -22.90 4.50 0.32
N VAL A 106 -22.13 4.53 -0.75
CA VAL A 106 -20.88 3.78 -0.84
C VAL A 106 -19.82 4.51 -0.03
N GLY A 107 -19.36 3.86 1.04
CA GLY A 107 -18.35 4.41 1.94
C GLY A 107 -17.30 3.37 2.32
N ARG A 108 -16.11 3.83 2.64
CA ARG A 108 -15.03 2.98 3.14
C ARG A 108 -14.23 3.74 4.19
N GLN A 109 -14.11 3.17 5.41
CA GLN A 109 -13.31 3.81 6.44
C GLN A 109 -11.82 3.83 6.06
N LEU A 110 -11.15 4.87 6.48
CA LEU A 110 -9.70 4.97 6.40
C LEU A 110 -9.05 3.99 7.39
N ALA A 111 -7.84 3.59 7.11
CA ALA A 111 -7.06 2.76 8.02
C ALA A 111 -6.87 3.47 9.37
N TRP A 112 -6.84 2.67 10.42
CA TRP A 112 -6.75 3.10 11.82
C TRP A 112 -7.89 3.97 12.34
N SER A 113 -8.98 4.12 11.55
CA SER A 113 -10.20 4.76 12.05
C SER A 113 -10.78 3.96 13.22
N PRO A 114 -11.27 4.63 14.27
CA PRO A 114 -11.96 3.97 15.37
C PRO A 114 -13.32 3.42 14.92
N SER A 115 -13.83 2.45 15.65
CA SER A 115 -15.19 1.94 15.46
C SER A 115 -16.23 2.91 16.00
N THR A 116 -17.38 3.00 15.34
CA THR A 116 -18.57 3.72 15.85
C THR A 116 -19.37 2.90 16.87
N GLY A 117 -18.90 1.68 17.17
CA GLY A 117 -19.61 0.76 18.06
C GLY A 117 -20.83 0.10 17.41
N LYS A 118 -21.53 -0.73 18.20
CA LYS A 118 -22.66 -1.54 17.71
C LYS A 118 -23.89 -0.72 17.28
N LYS A 119 -24.07 0.46 17.86
CA LYS A 119 -25.25 1.33 17.57
C LYS A 119 -25.02 2.27 16.39
N GLY A 120 -23.79 2.39 15.91
CA GLY A 120 -23.44 3.40 14.92
C GLY A 120 -23.49 4.82 15.49
N ILE A 121 -23.46 5.80 14.60
CA ILE A 121 -23.60 7.24 14.90
C ILE A 121 -24.60 7.82 13.93
N GLU A 122 -25.57 8.57 14.45
CA GLU A 122 -26.48 9.38 13.66
C GLU A 122 -26.25 10.85 14.01
N ALA A 123 -26.08 11.70 13.00
CA ALA A 123 -25.82 13.10 13.17
C ALA A 123 -26.10 13.89 11.89
N GLU A 124 -26.26 15.21 12.05
CA GLU A 124 -26.32 16.12 10.92
C GLU A 124 -25.00 16.14 10.14
N VAL A 125 -25.11 16.47 8.86
CA VAL A 125 -23.97 16.62 7.96
C VAL A 125 -23.76 18.11 7.66
N THR A 126 -22.51 18.55 7.76
CA THR A 126 -22.09 19.86 7.31
C THR A 126 -20.90 19.73 6.37
N ARG A 127 -20.60 20.76 5.62
CA ARG A 127 -19.44 20.80 4.72
C ARG A 127 -18.44 21.83 5.21
N ILE A 128 -17.15 21.53 5.07
CA ILE A 128 -16.07 22.48 5.32
C ILE A 128 -16.29 23.72 4.42
N PRO A 129 -16.38 24.93 4.99
CA PRO A 129 -16.54 26.14 4.23
C PRO A 129 -15.23 26.54 3.51
N ILE A 130 -15.38 27.34 2.48
CA ILE A 130 -14.27 28.15 1.96
C ILE A 130 -14.23 29.41 2.80
N VAL A 131 -13.11 29.65 3.46
CA VAL A 131 -12.89 30.80 4.36
C VAL A 131 -11.64 31.54 3.95
N ASP A 132 -11.61 32.84 4.20
CA ASP A 132 -10.49 33.71 3.82
C ASP A 132 -9.36 33.74 4.85
N ASN A 133 -9.66 33.38 6.11
CA ASN A 133 -8.71 33.46 7.21
C ASN A 133 -8.97 32.40 8.30
N LYS A 134 -8.03 32.32 9.24
CA LYS A 134 -8.04 31.37 10.33
C LYS A 134 -9.14 31.64 11.35
N GLU A 135 -9.48 32.88 11.57
CA GLU A 135 -10.50 33.32 12.52
C GLU A 135 -11.87 32.79 12.12
N GLN A 136 -12.29 32.99 10.86
CA GLN A 136 -13.53 32.46 10.30
C GLN A 136 -13.58 30.93 10.37
N PHE A 137 -12.46 30.28 10.14
CA PHE A 137 -12.38 28.83 10.28
C PHE A 137 -12.59 28.38 11.74
N SER A 138 -11.99 29.09 12.69
CA SER A 138 -12.13 28.81 14.11
C SER A 138 -13.57 29.01 14.61
N GLU A 139 -14.24 30.06 14.17
CA GLU A 139 -15.66 30.28 14.47
C GLU A 139 -16.55 29.16 13.92
N TRP A 140 -16.28 28.73 12.69
CA TRP A 140 -17.02 27.61 12.12
C TRP A 140 -16.77 26.30 12.87
N LEU A 141 -15.55 26.03 13.37
CA LEU A 141 -15.23 24.83 14.15
C LEU A 141 -16.12 24.67 15.39
N GLU A 142 -16.53 25.76 16.04
CA GLU A 142 -17.43 25.72 17.18
C GLU A 142 -18.84 25.20 16.82
N THR A 143 -19.22 25.30 15.55
CA THR A 143 -20.55 24.88 15.05
C THR A 143 -20.62 23.40 14.65
N VAL A 144 -19.48 22.70 14.54
CA VAL A 144 -19.45 21.33 13.96
C VAL A 144 -19.44 20.22 15.01
N LYS A 145 -19.42 20.55 16.28
CA LYS A 145 -19.39 19.54 17.34
C LYS A 145 -20.59 18.60 17.22
N GLY A 146 -20.32 17.30 17.13
CA GLY A 146 -21.35 16.27 17.00
C GLY A 146 -21.93 16.13 15.60
N LYS A 147 -21.34 16.73 14.57
CA LYS A 147 -21.76 16.61 13.17
C LYS A 147 -20.76 15.82 12.32
N PHE A 148 -21.24 15.25 11.23
CA PHE A 148 -20.37 14.76 10.17
C PHE A 148 -19.91 15.94 9.31
N VAL A 149 -18.61 15.98 9.01
CA VAL A 149 -18.01 17.04 8.20
C VAL A 149 -17.53 16.46 6.87
N LEU A 150 -18.09 16.97 5.77
CA LEU A 150 -17.58 16.70 4.43
C LEU A 150 -16.39 17.62 4.15
N VAL A 151 -15.21 17.04 3.99
CA VAL A 151 -13.96 17.79 3.80
C VAL A 151 -13.61 18.03 2.34
N SER A 152 -14.18 17.27 1.41
CA SER A 152 -14.00 17.48 -0.04
C SER A 152 -14.95 18.54 -0.58
N GLN A 153 -14.49 19.28 -1.56
CA GLN A 153 -15.35 20.13 -2.36
C GLN A 153 -16.27 19.28 -3.24
N LYS A 154 -17.38 19.88 -3.67
CA LYS A 154 -18.29 19.21 -4.60
C LYS A 154 -17.59 19.01 -5.94
N GLU A 155 -17.49 17.76 -6.37
CA GLU A 155 -17.14 17.46 -7.75
C GLU A 155 -18.30 17.78 -8.67
N ILE A 156 -18.06 18.62 -9.68
CA ILE A 156 -19.07 19.05 -10.64
C ILE A 156 -19.40 17.92 -11.60
N THR A 157 -18.41 17.10 -11.91
CA THR A 157 -18.52 15.97 -12.82
C THR A 157 -17.82 14.73 -12.24
N GLY A 158 -18.14 13.54 -12.75
CA GLY A 158 -17.45 12.29 -12.41
C GLY A 158 -16.07 12.14 -13.07
N ARG A 159 -15.63 13.13 -13.85
CA ARG A 159 -14.32 13.14 -14.51
C ARG A 159 -13.35 14.04 -13.76
N THR A 160 -12.08 13.62 -13.68
CA THR A 160 -11.01 14.43 -13.12
C THR A 160 -10.65 15.59 -14.07
N ASN A 161 -10.03 16.66 -13.54
CA ASN A 161 -9.58 17.77 -14.37
C ASN A 161 -8.63 17.33 -15.46
N SER A 162 -7.71 16.40 -15.18
CA SER A 162 -6.77 15.84 -16.17
C SER A 162 -7.50 15.13 -17.32
N GLN A 163 -8.58 14.41 -17.03
CA GLN A 163 -9.38 13.77 -18.08
C GLN A 163 -10.16 14.81 -18.91
N TRP A 164 -10.58 15.91 -18.30
CA TRP A 164 -11.18 17.01 -19.04
C TRP A 164 -10.16 17.70 -19.96
N GLU A 165 -8.95 17.94 -19.50
CA GLU A 165 -7.86 18.51 -20.31
C GLU A 165 -7.47 17.62 -21.49
N GLU A 166 -7.46 16.29 -21.29
CA GLU A 166 -7.04 15.32 -22.30
C GLU A 166 -8.12 15.05 -23.37
N TYR A 167 -9.40 14.97 -22.97
CA TYR A 167 -10.47 14.44 -23.84
C TYR A 167 -11.57 15.44 -24.18
N ALA A 168 -11.64 16.59 -23.57
CA ALA A 168 -12.68 17.57 -23.86
C ALA A 168 -12.28 18.50 -25.01
N THR A 169 -13.29 19.01 -25.72
CA THR A 169 -13.06 20.16 -26.57
C THR A 169 -12.82 21.39 -25.71
N GLU A 170 -12.11 22.37 -26.23
CA GLU A 170 -11.81 23.62 -25.51
C GLU A 170 -13.07 24.31 -24.99
N GLU A 171 -14.13 24.35 -25.81
CA GLU A 171 -15.44 24.91 -25.41
C GLU A 171 -16.07 24.15 -24.24
N SER A 172 -16.02 22.79 -24.26
CA SER A 172 -16.56 21.96 -23.19
C SER A 172 -15.78 22.11 -21.90
N PHE A 173 -14.45 22.22 -22.00
CA PHE A 173 -13.57 22.43 -20.87
C PHE A 173 -13.81 23.78 -20.19
N GLU A 174 -13.94 24.85 -20.96
CA GLU A 174 -14.26 26.19 -20.43
C GLU A 174 -15.66 26.25 -19.78
N LYS A 175 -16.64 25.51 -20.31
CA LYS A 175 -17.96 25.38 -19.68
C LYS A 175 -17.92 24.65 -18.34
N MET A 176 -17.04 23.65 -18.21
CA MET A 176 -16.88 22.89 -16.97
C MET A 176 -16.25 23.73 -15.85
N LYS A 177 -15.35 24.65 -16.17
CA LYS A 177 -14.67 25.55 -15.21
C LYS A 177 -15.59 26.61 -14.59
N LYS A 178 -16.73 26.94 -15.22
CA LYS A 178 -17.73 27.91 -14.75
C LYS A 178 -18.71 27.26 -13.78
#